data_cbef4cc92be02c9a10dc77fe5d63d407
#
_entry.id   cbef4cc92be02c9a10dc77fe5d63d407
#
_cell.length_a   1.000
_cell.length_b   1.000
_cell.length_c   1.000
_cell.angle_alpha   90.00
_cell.angle_beta   90.00
_cell.angle_gamma   90.00
#
_symmetry.space_group_name_H-M   'P 1'
#
loop_
_entity.id
_entity.type
_entity.pdbx_description
1 polymer ?
#
loop_
_entity_poly.entity_id
_entity_poly.type
_entity_poly.pdbx_seq_one_letter_code
_entity_poly.pdbx_strand_id
1 'polypeptide(L)'
;MPYPAGHRAKVKGDIIQSARRLFNRYGFENVSLKQIMAGARLTHGGFYSYFDSKSDLYAEVLGCLFTDPEWKSCWEGVHVDLSSSDVGPQVVRAYLSRQHFEDVENSCPMAALPSDVARSGETAKRAFETVFKAMVSVLERGQIEKNRGRRSRAQAIAALCVGGMVVARSMDDRALADELRASCTDIALQLGGWEKKGKSRNGSTVQRPSRSLPRGAAIVSGRRRAV
;
A
#
# COMPACT_ATOMS: atom_id res chain seq x y z
N MET A 1 4.17 -4.75 -43.99
CA MET A 1 3.17 -3.71 -43.67
C MET A 1 3.55 -3.06 -42.34
N PRO A 2 3.65 -1.75 -42.24
CA PRO A 2 3.86 -1.11 -40.94
C PRO A 2 2.62 -1.34 -40.09
N TYR A 3 2.83 -1.72 -38.79
CA TYR A 3 1.75 -1.88 -37.84
C TYR A 3 1.02 -0.54 -37.62
N PRO A 4 -0.31 -0.56 -37.38
CA PRO A 4 -1.08 0.67 -37.12
C PRO A 4 -0.45 1.50 -36.01
N ALA A 5 -0.53 2.83 -36.13
CA ALA A 5 -0.15 3.73 -35.07
C ALA A 5 -0.95 3.35 -33.79
N GLY A 6 -0.27 3.12 -32.66
CA GLY A 6 -0.91 2.63 -31.42
C GLY A 6 -0.73 1.13 -31.14
N HIS A 7 -0.46 0.29 -32.13
CA HIS A 7 -0.20 -1.14 -31.90
C HIS A 7 1.00 -1.35 -30.96
N ARG A 8 2.09 -0.60 -31.17
CA ARG A 8 3.28 -0.66 -30.31
C ARG A 8 2.98 -0.27 -28.84
N ALA A 9 2.19 0.79 -28.65
CA ALA A 9 1.78 1.23 -27.32
C ALA A 9 0.90 0.18 -26.61
N LYS A 10 -0.05 -0.40 -27.35
CA LYS A 10 -0.89 -1.50 -26.80
C LYS A 10 -0.05 -2.69 -26.38
N VAL A 11 0.84 -3.17 -27.24
CA VAL A 11 1.72 -4.31 -26.93
C VAL A 11 2.61 -3.99 -25.72
N LYS A 12 3.18 -2.78 -25.64
CA LYS A 12 3.95 -2.34 -24.47
C LYS A 12 3.09 -2.40 -23.19
N GLY A 13 1.85 -1.92 -23.26
CA GLY A 13 0.89 -2.00 -22.17
C GLY A 13 0.59 -3.44 -21.72
N ASP A 14 0.40 -4.36 -22.67
CA ASP A 14 0.16 -5.78 -22.38
C ASP A 14 1.35 -6.42 -21.65
N ILE A 15 2.59 -6.06 -22.03
CA ILE A 15 3.81 -6.52 -21.35
C ILE A 15 3.87 -5.97 -19.92
N ILE A 16 3.60 -4.68 -19.73
CA ILE A 16 3.58 -4.03 -18.40
C ILE A 16 2.53 -4.69 -17.50
N GLN A 17 1.33 -4.94 -18.01
CA GLN A 17 0.27 -5.60 -17.24
C GLN A 17 0.64 -7.03 -16.84
N SER A 18 1.23 -7.80 -17.77
CA SER A 18 1.73 -9.14 -17.48
C SER A 18 2.82 -9.11 -16.40
N ALA A 19 3.80 -8.21 -16.56
CA ALA A 19 4.87 -8.03 -15.59
C ALA A 19 4.34 -7.62 -14.20
N ARG A 20 3.40 -6.67 -14.14
CA ARG A 20 2.79 -6.21 -12.90
C ARG A 20 2.16 -7.36 -12.11
N ARG A 21 1.32 -8.17 -12.74
CA ARG A 21 0.68 -9.33 -12.10
C ARG A 21 1.68 -10.32 -11.54
N LEU A 22 2.69 -10.65 -12.34
CA LEU A 22 3.72 -11.60 -11.96
C LEU A 22 4.61 -11.05 -10.84
N PHE A 23 5.08 -9.81 -10.96
CA PHE A 23 5.90 -9.19 -9.91
C PHE A 23 5.13 -9.04 -8.60
N ASN A 24 3.88 -8.61 -8.64
CA ASN A 24 3.06 -8.46 -7.44
C ASN A 24 2.86 -9.80 -6.70
N ARG A 25 2.79 -10.90 -7.45
CA ARG A 25 2.54 -12.23 -6.88
C ARG A 25 3.80 -12.96 -6.45
N TYR A 26 4.88 -12.84 -7.23
CA TYR A 26 6.08 -13.68 -7.05
C TYR A 26 7.35 -12.88 -6.69
N GLY A 27 7.27 -11.54 -6.67
CA GLY A 27 8.42 -10.66 -6.49
C GLY A 27 9.26 -10.50 -7.76
N PHE A 28 10.14 -9.50 -7.75
CA PHE A 28 10.95 -9.16 -8.92
C PHE A 28 11.92 -10.27 -9.31
N GLU A 29 12.65 -10.83 -8.35
CA GLU A 29 13.72 -11.80 -8.63
C GLU A 29 13.19 -13.12 -9.22
N ASN A 30 12.06 -13.61 -8.73
CA ASN A 30 11.50 -14.91 -9.08
C ASN A 30 10.78 -14.96 -10.44
N VAL A 31 10.63 -13.84 -11.12
CA VAL A 31 9.93 -13.74 -12.40
C VAL A 31 10.93 -13.61 -13.54
N SER A 32 10.84 -14.49 -14.55
CA SER A 32 11.67 -14.45 -15.75
C SER A 32 11.01 -13.63 -16.88
N LEU A 33 11.84 -13.07 -17.78
CA LEU A 33 11.34 -12.42 -19.00
C LEU A 33 10.49 -13.36 -19.87
N LYS A 34 10.82 -14.66 -19.90
CA LYS A 34 10.04 -15.66 -20.61
C LYS A 34 8.61 -15.76 -20.08
N GLN A 35 8.42 -15.77 -18.76
CA GLN A 35 7.09 -15.79 -18.13
C GLN A 35 6.31 -14.52 -18.43
N ILE A 36 6.95 -13.35 -18.35
CA ILE A 36 6.32 -12.07 -18.64
C ILE A 36 5.83 -12.04 -20.09
N MET A 37 6.68 -12.37 -21.04
CA MET A 37 6.33 -12.35 -22.47
C MET A 37 5.25 -13.39 -22.81
N ALA A 38 5.31 -14.58 -22.22
CA ALA A 38 4.26 -15.57 -22.38
C ALA A 38 2.91 -15.09 -21.83
N GLY A 39 2.88 -14.43 -20.68
CA GLY A 39 1.69 -13.80 -20.11
C GLY A 39 1.10 -12.70 -21.00
N ALA A 40 1.93 -11.98 -21.75
CA ALA A 40 1.51 -11.02 -22.79
C ALA A 40 1.21 -11.66 -24.16
N ARG A 41 1.28 -13.01 -24.29
CA ARG A 41 1.10 -13.76 -25.54
C ARG A 41 2.12 -13.42 -26.61
N LEU A 42 3.35 -13.13 -26.20
CA LEU A 42 4.45 -12.74 -27.06
C LEU A 42 5.65 -13.71 -26.92
N THR A 43 6.53 -13.68 -27.92
CA THR A 43 7.78 -14.44 -27.88
C THR A 43 8.82 -13.71 -27.02
N HIS A 44 9.70 -14.46 -26.36
CA HIS A 44 10.78 -13.90 -25.53
C HIS A 44 11.67 -12.90 -26.32
N GLY A 45 11.98 -13.20 -27.59
CA GLY A 45 12.84 -12.33 -28.42
C GLY A 45 12.27 -10.93 -28.68
N GLY A 46 10.92 -10.78 -28.60
CA GLY A 46 10.27 -9.49 -28.78
C GLY A 46 10.47 -8.49 -27.63
N PHE A 47 10.96 -8.93 -26.47
CA PHE A 47 11.10 -8.09 -25.28
C PHE A 47 11.97 -6.85 -25.53
N TYR A 48 13.15 -7.05 -26.12
CA TYR A 48 14.15 -5.99 -26.33
C TYR A 48 13.74 -4.94 -27.37
N SER A 49 12.59 -5.15 -28.07
CA SER A 49 11.97 -4.10 -28.90
C SER A 49 11.21 -3.06 -28.09
N TYR A 50 10.93 -3.33 -26.78
CA TYR A 50 10.12 -2.48 -25.91
C TYR A 50 10.86 -1.99 -24.67
N PHE A 51 11.81 -2.76 -24.14
CA PHE A 51 12.54 -2.48 -22.90
C PHE A 51 13.99 -2.92 -23.03
N ASP A 52 14.90 -2.13 -22.48
CA ASP A 52 16.33 -2.43 -22.50
C ASP A 52 16.70 -3.49 -21.48
N SER A 53 15.97 -3.54 -20.37
CA SER A 53 16.22 -4.49 -19.28
C SER A 53 14.94 -4.84 -18.49
N LYS A 54 15.01 -5.91 -17.71
CA LYS A 54 13.96 -6.27 -16.74
C LYS A 54 13.78 -5.16 -15.69
N SER A 55 14.84 -4.44 -15.33
CA SER A 55 14.81 -3.34 -14.39
C SER A 55 14.09 -2.12 -14.96
N ASP A 56 14.21 -1.85 -16.26
CA ASP A 56 13.47 -0.75 -16.89
C ASP A 56 11.98 -1.06 -16.97
N LEU A 57 11.62 -2.29 -17.34
CA LEU A 57 10.24 -2.75 -17.25
C LEU A 57 9.70 -2.63 -15.83
N TYR A 58 10.49 -3.00 -14.82
CA TYR A 58 10.08 -2.90 -13.41
C TYR A 58 9.81 -1.45 -12.99
N ALA A 59 10.66 -0.52 -13.41
CA ALA A 59 10.46 0.91 -13.17
C ALA A 59 9.15 1.41 -13.83
N GLU A 60 8.84 0.95 -15.04
CA GLU A 60 7.57 1.30 -15.69
C GLU A 60 6.36 0.69 -14.97
N VAL A 61 6.45 -0.56 -14.50
CA VAL A 61 5.40 -1.18 -13.67
C VAL A 61 5.13 -0.38 -12.40
N LEU A 62 6.18 0.12 -11.74
CA LEU A 62 6.05 0.97 -10.56
C LEU A 62 5.38 2.32 -10.90
N GLY A 63 5.70 2.89 -12.07
CA GLY A 63 5.24 4.23 -12.47
C GLY A 63 3.78 4.30 -12.95
N CYS A 64 3.20 3.21 -13.41
CA CYS A 64 1.91 3.21 -14.14
C CYS A 64 0.68 3.64 -13.33
N LEU A 65 0.71 3.57 -12.00
CA LEU A 65 -0.53 3.65 -11.20
C LEU A 65 -1.15 5.04 -11.08
N PHE A 66 -0.34 6.09 -11.01
CA PHE A 66 -0.83 7.46 -10.83
C PHE A 66 -0.66 8.31 -12.09
N THR A 67 -0.06 7.73 -13.14
CA THR A 67 0.16 8.39 -14.43
C THR A 67 -0.80 7.90 -15.50
N ASP A 68 -1.55 6.84 -15.23
CA ASP A 68 -2.58 6.35 -16.14
C ASP A 68 -3.88 7.14 -15.93
N PRO A 69 -4.29 8.01 -16.86
CA PRO A 69 -5.54 8.76 -16.74
C PRO A 69 -6.78 7.85 -16.80
N GLU A 70 -6.64 6.62 -17.27
CA GLU A 70 -7.69 5.60 -17.27
C GLU A 70 -7.65 4.72 -16.01
N TRP A 71 -6.78 5.02 -15.06
CA TRP A 71 -6.78 4.29 -13.78
C TRP A 71 -8.11 4.53 -13.04
N LYS A 72 -9.06 3.75 -13.37
CA LYS A 72 -10.28 3.54 -12.60
C LYS A 72 -10.00 2.36 -11.69
N SER A 73 -10.46 2.44 -10.46
CA SER A 73 -10.38 1.29 -9.59
C SER A 73 -10.98 0.09 -10.32
N CYS A 74 -10.18 -0.95 -10.54
CA CYS A 74 -10.64 -2.19 -11.17
C CYS A 74 -11.48 -3.03 -10.20
N TRP A 75 -11.79 -2.49 -9.01
CA TRP A 75 -12.48 -3.21 -7.96
C TRP A 75 -13.93 -2.73 -7.86
N GLU A 76 -14.86 -3.66 -7.94
CA GLU A 76 -16.29 -3.38 -7.83
C GLU A 76 -16.61 -2.67 -6.50
N GLY A 77 -17.38 -1.62 -6.57
CA GLY A 77 -17.77 -0.83 -5.39
C GLY A 77 -16.68 0.09 -4.82
N VAL A 78 -15.49 0.11 -5.40
CA VAL A 78 -14.41 1.03 -5.01
C VAL A 78 -14.28 2.12 -6.07
N HIS A 79 -14.56 3.35 -5.68
CA HIS A 79 -14.47 4.50 -6.57
C HIS A 79 -13.52 5.56 -6.02
N VAL A 80 -12.63 6.08 -6.87
CA VAL A 80 -11.75 7.20 -6.55
C VAL A 80 -11.85 8.22 -7.67
N ASP A 81 -12.37 9.40 -7.35
CA ASP A 81 -12.37 10.55 -8.24
C ASP A 81 -11.19 11.47 -7.86
N LEU A 82 -10.14 11.42 -8.69
CA LEU A 82 -8.95 12.24 -8.48
C LEU A 82 -9.18 13.74 -8.63
N SER A 83 -10.29 14.16 -9.23
CA SER A 83 -10.68 15.56 -9.37
C SER A 83 -11.47 16.09 -8.18
N SER A 84 -12.02 15.21 -7.36
CA SER A 84 -12.87 15.55 -6.23
C SER A 84 -12.12 16.29 -5.11
N SER A 85 -12.82 17.18 -4.42
CA SER A 85 -12.31 17.85 -3.22
C SER A 85 -12.14 16.90 -2.03
N ASP A 86 -12.87 15.78 -2.01
CA ASP A 86 -12.80 14.73 -0.99
C ASP A 86 -11.98 13.50 -1.44
N VAL A 87 -11.06 13.70 -2.39
CA VAL A 87 -10.18 12.63 -2.91
C VAL A 87 -9.39 11.92 -1.82
N GLY A 88 -8.97 12.63 -0.76
CA GLY A 88 -8.17 12.05 0.33
C GLY A 88 -8.83 10.85 1.01
N PRO A 89 -10.05 10.99 1.57
CA PRO A 89 -10.74 9.86 2.19
C PRO A 89 -11.11 8.76 1.19
N GLN A 90 -11.38 9.09 -0.08
CA GLN A 90 -11.62 8.09 -1.12
C GLN A 90 -10.37 7.23 -1.34
N VAL A 91 -9.20 7.84 -1.47
CA VAL A 91 -7.91 7.11 -1.63
C VAL A 91 -7.63 6.22 -0.44
N VAL A 92 -7.79 6.73 0.80
CA VAL A 92 -7.56 5.93 2.01
C VAL A 92 -8.46 4.70 2.06
N ARG A 93 -9.77 4.88 1.84
CA ARG A 93 -10.73 3.77 1.86
C ARG A 93 -10.49 2.76 0.74
N ALA A 94 -10.19 3.25 -0.47
CA ALA A 94 -9.87 2.39 -1.59
C ALA A 94 -8.59 1.58 -1.34
N TYR A 95 -7.55 2.23 -0.83
CA TYR A 95 -6.26 1.60 -0.62
C TYR A 95 -6.30 0.51 0.46
N LEU A 96 -7.03 0.73 1.56
CA LEU A 96 -7.17 -0.22 2.67
C LEU A 96 -8.41 -1.10 2.55
N SER A 97 -9.11 -1.07 1.39
CA SER A 97 -10.29 -1.87 1.14
C SER A 97 -9.99 -3.38 1.13
N ARG A 98 -11.05 -4.17 1.38
CA ARG A 98 -10.99 -5.63 1.26
C ARG A 98 -10.69 -6.06 -0.17
N GLN A 99 -11.27 -5.39 -1.15
CA GLN A 99 -11.06 -5.66 -2.57
C GLN A 99 -9.58 -5.52 -2.94
N HIS A 100 -8.93 -4.41 -2.53
CA HIS A 100 -7.49 -4.24 -2.74
C HIS A 100 -6.67 -5.29 -1.97
N PHE A 101 -7.07 -5.66 -0.76
CA PHE A 101 -6.39 -6.67 0.03
C PHE A 101 -6.40 -8.05 -0.62
N GLU A 102 -7.53 -8.45 -1.21
CA GLU A 102 -7.71 -9.77 -1.84
C GLU A 102 -7.10 -9.84 -3.25
N ASP A 103 -7.12 -8.75 -4.01
CA ASP A 103 -6.56 -8.69 -5.36
C ASP A 103 -5.07 -8.37 -5.36
N VAL A 104 -4.25 -9.36 -5.08
CA VAL A 104 -2.79 -9.20 -5.05
C VAL A 104 -2.24 -8.86 -6.44
N GLU A 105 -2.73 -9.51 -7.50
CA GLU A 105 -2.18 -9.39 -8.86
C GLU A 105 -2.37 -7.98 -9.45
N ASN A 106 -3.54 -7.39 -9.27
CA ASN A 106 -3.82 -6.03 -9.75
C ASN A 106 -3.59 -4.95 -8.69
N SER A 107 -2.97 -5.32 -7.58
CA SER A 107 -2.65 -4.43 -6.48
C SER A 107 -1.72 -3.28 -6.90
N CYS A 108 -1.71 -2.25 -6.08
CA CYS A 108 -0.70 -1.20 -6.16
C CYS A 108 0.70 -1.79 -5.91
N PRO A 109 1.68 -1.64 -6.81
CA PRO A 109 3.04 -2.09 -6.60
C PRO A 109 3.68 -1.54 -5.32
N MET A 110 3.25 -0.37 -4.85
CA MET A 110 3.71 0.17 -3.56
C MET A 110 3.32 -0.71 -2.37
N ALA A 111 2.24 -1.51 -2.47
CA ALA A 111 1.85 -2.46 -1.44
C ALA A 111 2.46 -3.86 -1.62
N ALA A 112 2.84 -4.20 -2.84
CA ALA A 112 3.35 -5.54 -3.15
C ALA A 112 4.90 -5.61 -3.09
N LEU A 113 5.60 -4.54 -3.48
CA LEU A 113 7.00 -4.57 -3.83
C LEU A 113 7.96 -3.66 -3.03
N PRO A 114 7.63 -3.10 -1.85
CA PRO A 114 8.53 -2.17 -1.15
C PRO A 114 9.87 -2.81 -0.78
N SER A 115 9.85 -4.08 -0.34
CA SER A 115 11.05 -4.81 0.02
C SER A 115 11.95 -5.14 -1.18
N ASP A 116 11.35 -5.42 -2.33
CA ASP A 116 12.08 -5.64 -3.58
C ASP A 116 12.72 -4.35 -4.08
N VAL A 117 11.96 -3.24 -4.04
CA VAL A 117 12.48 -1.90 -4.40
C VAL A 117 13.63 -1.49 -3.49
N ALA A 118 13.55 -1.76 -2.19
CA ALA A 118 14.60 -1.42 -1.23
C ALA A 118 15.94 -2.10 -1.58
N ARG A 119 15.89 -3.30 -2.15
CA ARG A 119 17.05 -4.07 -2.61
C ARG A 119 17.45 -3.82 -4.07
N SER A 120 16.60 -3.12 -4.84
CA SER A 120 16.82 -2.85 -6.26
C SER A 120 17.77 -1.66 -6.48
N GLY A 121 18.19 -1.47 -7.75
CA GLY A 121 19.00 -0.34 -8.19
C GLY A 121 18.24 0.99 -8.17
N GLU A 122 18.97 2.07 -8.47
CA GLU A 122 18.46 3.44 -8.40
C GLU A 122 17.25 3.72 -9.30
N THR A 123 17.18 3.10 -10.46
CA THR A 123 16.07 3.29 -11.42
C THR A 123 14.73 2.91 -10.80
N ALA A 124 14.65 1.74 -10.16
CA ALA A 124 13.45 1.28 -9.46
C ALA A 124 13.11 2.17 -8.26
N LYS A 125 14.13 2.57 -7.47
CA LYS A 125 13.92 3.48 -6.33
C LYS A 125 13.38 4.83 -6.77
N ARG A 126 13.91 5.43 -7.86
CA ARG A 126 13.40 6.69 -8.42
C ARG A 126 11.96 6.57 -8.93
N ALA A 127 11.62 5.46 -9.59
CA ALA A 127 10.25 5.20 -10.02
C ALA A 127 9.29 5.10 -8.81
N PHE A 128 9.67 4.36 -7.79
CA PHE A 128 8.90 4.24 -6.54
C PHE A 128 8.72 5.60 -5.85
N GLU A 129 9.79 6.40 -5.74
CA GLU A 129 9.70 7.76 -5.19
C GLU A 129 8.72 8.64 -5.95
N THR A 130 8.69 8.54 -7.28
CA THR A 130 7.78 9.32 -8.13
C THR A 130 6.34 8.98 -7.80
N VAL A 131 6.01 7.69 -7.72
CA VAL A 131 4.66 7.24 -7.37
C VAL A 131 4.28 7.62 -5.94
N PHE A 132 5.20 7.46 -4.99
CA PHE A 132 4.97 7.87 -3.60
C PHE A 132 4.72 9.37 -3.49
N LYS A 133 5.52 10.20 -4.18
CA LYS A 133 5.33 11.67 -4.24
C LYS A 133 3.98 12.03 -4.85
N ALA A 134 3.53 11.31 -5.88
CA ALA A 134 2.20 11.51 -6.48
C ALA A 134 1.08 11.19 -5.48
N MET A 135 1.14 10.06 -4.78
CA MET A 135 0.18 9.72 -3.72
C MET A 135 0.15 10.77 -2.61
N VAL A 136 1.32 11.19 -2.12
CA VAL A 136 1.43 12.25 -1.10
C VAL A 136 0.79 13.54 -1.60
N SER A 137 1.02 13.95 -2.84
CA SER A 137 0.44 15.17 -3.44
C SER A 137 -1.09 15.11 -3.49
N VAL A 138 -1.67 13.95 -3.86
CA VAL A 138 -3.13 13.74 -3.86
C VAL A 138 -3.69 13.84 -2.44
N LEU A 139 -3.08 13.16 -1.47
CA LEU A 139 -3.49 13.19 -0.08
C LEU A 139 -3.31 14.58 0.55
N GLU A 140 -2.25 15.30 0.20
CA GLU A 140 -2.01 16.66 0.65
C GLU A 140 -3.10 17.62 0.14
N ARG A 141 -3.47 17.51 -1.14
CA ARG A 141 -4.52 18.33 -1.75
C ARG A 141 -5.88 18.11 -1.12
N GLY A 142 -6.21 16.87 -0.79
CA GLY A 142 -7.49 16.49 -0.19
C GLY A 142 -7.64 16.83 1.30
N GLN A 143 -6.62 17.32 2.01
CA GLN A 143 -6.73 17.65 3.44
C GLN A 143 -7.53 18.93 3.67
N ILE A 144 -8.36 18.92 4.73
CA ILE A 144 -9.20 20.04 5.11
C ILE A 144 -8.35 21.19 5.67
N GLU A 145 -7.40 20.90 6.56
CA GLU A 145 -6.54 21.91 7.18
C GLU A 145 -5.32 22.24 6.30
N LYS A 146 -5.23 23.49 5.87
CA LYS A 146 -4.12 23.98 5.04
C LYS A 146 -3.00 24.61 5.88
N ASN A 147 -2.49 23.90 6.90
CA ASN A 147 -1.42 24.38 7.78
C ASN A 147 -0.03 23.78 7.43
N ARG A 148 1.00 24.24 8.15
CA ARG A 148 2.41 23.82 7.92
C ARG A 148 2.65 22.30 7.99
N GLY A 149 1.85 21.55 8.75
CA GLY A 149 1.99 20.09 8.90
C GLY A 149 1.32 19.24 7.80
N ARG A 150 0.70 19.87 6.79
CA ARG A 150 -0.11 19.17 5.79
C ARG A 150 0.66 18.08 5.03
N ARG A 151 1.88 18.42 4.57
CA ARG A 151 2.73 17.47 3.86
C ARG A 151 3.18 16.30 4.74
N SER A 152 3.61 16.56 5.96
CA SER A 152 4.01 15.50 6.91
C SER A 152 2.85 14.56 7.24
N ARG A 153 1.63 15.11 7.40
CA ARG A 153 0.42 14.28 7.58
C ARG A 153 0.13 13.44 6.34
N ALA A 154 0.24 14.01 5.13
CA ALA A 154 0.06 13.25 3.90
C ALA A 154 1.06 12.11 3.76
N GLN A 155 2.32 12.32 4.13
CA GLN A 155 3.35 11.29 4.17
C GLN A 155 3.02 10.19 5.19
N ALA A 156 2.56 10.57 6.39
CA ALA A 156 2.15 9.61 7.42
C ALA A 156 0.93 8.79 6.97
N ILE A 157 -0.07 9.43 6.34
CA ILE A 157 -1.24 8.74 5.79
C ILE A 157 -0.83 7.76 4.69
N ALA A 158 0.03 8.18 3.76
CA ALA A 158 0.56 7.30 2.71
C ALA A 158 1.29 6.09 3.31
N ALA A 159 2.12 6.31 4.34
CA ALA A 159 2.82 5.24 5.05
C ALA A 159 1.87 4.27 5.78
N LEU A 160 0.80 4.78 6.40
CA LEU A 160 -0.26 3.95 7.01
C LEU A 160 -0.99 3.11 5.96
N CYS A 161 -1.32 3.69 4.80
CA CYS A 161 -1.95 2.96 3.70
C CYS A 161 -1.06 1.82 3.21
N VAL A 162 0.20 2.12 2.87
CA VAL A 162 1.14 1.14 2.35
C VAL A 162 1.51 0.11 3.41
N GLY A 163 1.93 0.55 4.60
CA GLY A 163 2.34 -0.33 5.69
C GLY A 163 1.21 -1.20 6.21
N GLY A 164 0.02 -0.62 6.40
CA GLY A 164 -1.18 -1.36 6.82
C GLY A 164 -1.54 -2.48 5.85
N MET A 165 -1.47 -2.23 4.54
CA MET A 165 -1.74 -3.25 3.52
C MET A 165 -0.66 -4.33 3.49
N VAL A 166 0.63 -3.95 3.54
CA VAL A 166 1.76 -4.91 3.54
C VAL A 166 1.70 -5.82 4.74
N VAL A 167 1.52 -5.24 5.94
CA VAL A 167 1.48 -6.02 7.19
C VAL A 167 0.24 -6.91 7.24
N ALA A 168 -0.94 -6.39 6.84
CA ALA A 168 -2.16 -7.20 6.79
C ALA A 168 -2.01 -8.42 5.87
N ARG A 169 -1.39 -8.26 4.69
CA ARG A 169 -1.14 -9.37 3.76
C ARG A 169 -0.12 -10.39 4.25
N SER A 170 0.70 -10.01 5.23
CA SER A 170 1.69 -10.92 5.84
C SER A 170 1.12 -11.76 6.98
N MET A 171 -0.18 -11.61 7.29
CA MET A 171 -0.87 -12.34 8.35
C MET A 171 -1.70 -13.49 7.79
N ASP A 172 -1.67 -14.63 8.47
CA ASP A 172 -2.57 -15.76 8.21
C ASP A 172 -3.94 -15.55 8.87
N ASP A 173 -3.96 -14.90 10.04
CA ASP A 173 -5.20 -14.51 10.74
C ASP A 173 -5.92 -13.38 10.00
N ARG A 174 -6.99 -13.74 9.31
CA ARG A 174 -7.82 -12.82 8.53
C ARG A 174 -8.56 -11.79 9.40
N ALA A 175 -8.97 -12.16 10.61
CA ALA A 175 -9.65 -11.24 11.51
C ALA A 175 -8.69 -10.15 12.00
N LEU A 176 -7.47 -10.52 12.36
CA LEU A 176 -6.41 -9.57 12.74
C LEU A 176 -6.00 -8.67 11.56
N ALA A 177 -5.92 -9.23 10.35
CA ALA A 177 -5.64 -8.45 9.14
C ALA A 177 -6.74 -7.41 8.85
N ASP A 178 -8.01 -7.77 9.04
CA ASP A 178 -9.15 -6.87 8.88
C ASP A 178 -9.16 -5.78 9.96
N GLU A 179 -8.89 -6.13 11.22
CA GLU A 179 -8.77 -5.19 12.34
C GLU A 179 -7.65 -4.17 12.10
N LEU A 180 -6.47 -4.62 11.65
CA LEU A 180 -5.35 -3.74 11.33
C LEU A 180 -5.71 -2.74 10.21
N ARG A 181 -6.32 -3.22 9.12
CA ARG A 181 -6.72 -2.34 8.01
C ARG A 181 -7.78 -1.32 8.44
N ALA A 182 -8.73 -1.71 9.27
CA ALA A 182 -9.73 -0.81 9.84
C ALA A 182 -9.06 0.26 10.71
N SER A 183 -8.17 -0.14 11.61
CA SER A 183 -7.42 0.78 12.48
C SER A 183 -6.57 1.77 11.68
N CYS A 184 -5.86 1.28 10.65
CA CYS A 184 -5.09 2.16 9.76
C CYS A 184 -6.00 3.13 9.00
N THR A 185 -7.20 2.70 8.58
CA THR A 185 -8.18 3.55 7.91
C THR A 185 -8.64 4.67 8.84
N ASP A 186 -9.06 4.34 10.05
CA ASP A 186 -9.57 5.31 11.01
C ASP A 186 -8.52 6.36 11.37
N ILE A 187 -7.30 5.93 11.69
CA ILE A 187 -6.21 6.85 12.01
C ILE A 187 -5.82 7.72 10.81
N ALA A 188 -5.78 7.15 9.59
CA ALA A 188 -5.50 7.92 8.38
C ALA A 188 -6.56 9.00 8.12
N LEU A 189 -7.85 8.68 8.33
CA LEU A 189 -8.96 9.62 8.18
C LEU A 189 -8.90 10.73 9.25
N GLN A 190 -8.56 10.40 10.50
CA GLN A 190 -8.35 11.38 11.58
C GLN A 190 -7.19 12.33 11.23
N LEU A 191 -6.05 11.81 10.83
CA LEU A 191 -4.88 12.61 10.44
C LEU A 191 -5.18 13.57 9.29
N GLY A 192 -6.03 13.15 8.34
CA GLY A 192 -6.47 13.99 7.22
C GLY A 192 -7.52 15.03 7.58
N GLY A 193 -8.12 14.92 8.77
CA GLY A 193 -9.24 15.77 9.20
C GLY A 193 -10.56 15.42 8.49
N TRP A 194 -10.68 14.22 7.92
CA TRP A 194 -11.85 13.81 7.11
C TRP A 194 -12.95 13.11 7.89
N GLU A 195 -12.76 12.84 9.16
CA GLU A 195 -13.85 12.40 10.02
C GLU A 195 -14.81 13.56 10.25
N LYS A 196 -16.11 13.31 10.05
CA LYS A 196 -17.12 14.20 10.61
C LYS A 196 -16.88 14.22 12.12
N LYS A 197 -16.75 15.41 12.72
CA LYS A 197 -16.80 15.57 14.17
C LYS A 197 -18.13 15.00 14.65
N GLY A 198 -18.21 13.68 14.76
CA GLY A 198 -19.31 12.98 15.40
C GLY A 198 -19.25 13.30 16.87
N LYS A 199 -20.38 13.70 17.43
CA LYS A 199 -20.62 13.98 18.84
C LYS A 199 -19.72 13.13 19.73
N SER A 200 -18.88 13.79 20.53
CA SER A 200 -18.20 13.21 21.67
C SER A 200 -19.11 12.16 22.32
N ARG A 201 -18.75 10.90 22.25
CA ARG A 201 -19.33 9.86 23.11
C ARG A 201 -18.96 10.28 24.53
N ASN A 202 -19.93 10.87 25.23
CA ASN A 202 -19.87 11.21 26.64
C ASN A 202 -19.20 10.07 27.42
N GLY A 203 -18.26 10.48 28.25
CA GLY A 203 -17.43 9.64 29.08
C GLY A 203 -18.22 8.56 29.82
N SER A 204 -17.96 7.34 29.49
CA SER A 204 -18.13 6.24 30.43
C SER A 204 -16.90 6.28 31.33
N THR A 205 -17.08 6.94 32.48
CA THR A 205 -16.17 6.83 33.61
C THR A 205 -16.05 5.35 33.97
N VAL A 206 -15.01 4.70 33.51
CA VAL A 206 -14.63 3.37 34.01
C VAL A 206 -14.18 3.58 35.44
N GLN A 207 -15.09 3.36 36.40
CA GLN A 207 -14.74 3.20 37.82
C GLN A 207 -13.74 2.05 37.94
N ARG A 208 -12.50 2.39 38.24
CA ARG A 208 -11.50 1.39 38.64
C ARG A 208 -12.01 0.76 39.94
N PRO A 209 -12.13 -0.60 40.04
CA PRO A 209 -12.37 -1.24 41.31
C PRO A 209 -11.14 -1.04 42.17
N SER A 210 -11.33 -0.47 43.34
CA SER A 210 -10.32 -0.35 44.39
C SER A 210 -9.91 -1.75 44.87
N ARG A 211 -8.76 -2.24 44.43
CA ARG A 211 -8.11 -3.41 44.99
C ARG A 211 -7.43 -2.99 46.31
N SER A 212 -8.06 -3.29 47.42
CA SER A 212 -7.44 -3.37 48.74
C SER A 212 -6.41 -4.50 48.72
N LEU A 213 -5.14 -4.15 48.94
CA LEU A 213 -4.06 -5.10 49.20
C LEU A 213 -4.22 -5.69 50.60
N PRO A 214 -4.14 -7.02 50.79
CA PRO A 214 -4.00 -7.58 52.12
C PRO A 214 -2.58 -7.34 52.64
N ARG A 215 -2.49 -6.75 53.85
CA ARG A 215 -1.26 -6.64 54.61
C ARG A 215 -0.91 -8.02 55.20
N GLY A 216 0.35 -8.40 55.06
CA GLY A 216 1.03 -9.28 56.01
C GLY A 216 1.21 -10.73 55.52
N ALA A 217 2.44 -11.05 55.08
CA ALA A 217 3.06 -12.33 55.35
C ALA A 217 4.58 -12.13 55.49
N ALA A 218 5.12 -12.64 56.57
CA ALA A 218 6.43 -12.41 57.09
C ALA A 218 7.57 -12.99 56.22
N ILE A 219 8.69 -12.32 56.26
CA ILE A 219 9.98 -12.77 55.76
C ILE A 219 10.52 -13.89 56.64
N VAL A 220 10.69 -15.09 56.10
CA VAL A 220 11.49 -16.14 56.72
C VAL A 220 12.83 -16.22 56.02
N SER A 221 13.87 -15.79 56.73
CA SER A 221 15.26 -15.95 56.32
C SER A 221 15.69 -17.42 56.52
N GLY A 222 16.09 -18.08 55.48
CA GLY A 222 16.71 -19.42 55.49
C GLY A 222 18.14 -19.34 54.99
N ARG A 223 19.06 -19.54 55.90
CA ARG A 223 20.52 -19.55 55.69
C ARG A 223 20.98 -20.72 54.84
N ARG A 224 22.03 -20.44 54.10
CA ARG A 224 22.99 -21.30 53.42
C ARG A 224 23.27 -22.66 54.09
N ARG A 225 23.51 -23.69 53.29
CA ARG A 225 24.70 -24.57 53.41
C ARG A 225 25.11 -25.11 52.02
N ALA A 226 26.41 -25.02 51.79
CA ALA A 226 27.16 -25.64 50.69
C ALA A 226 27.37 -27.14 50.99
N VAL A 227 27.39 -27.94 49.93
CA VAL A 227 28.43 -28.90 49.57
C VAL A 227 28.41 -29.07 48.07
#